data_0669291fa5accbadf9ceb553dcfa25c3
#
_entry.id   0669291fa5accbadf9ceb553dcfa25c3
#
_cell.length_a   1.000
_cell.length_b   1.000
_cell.length_c   1.000
_cell.angle_alpha   90.00
_cell.angle_beta   90.00
_cell.angle_gamma   90.00
#
_symmetry.space_group_name_H-M   'P 1'
#
loop_
_entity.id
_entity.type
_entity.pdbx_description
1 polymer ?
#
loop_
_entity_poly.entity_id
_entity_poly.type
_entity_poly.pdbx_seq_one_letter_code
_entity_poly.pdbx_strand_id
1 'polypeptide(L)' 'MNKIKEEKEYQFNFRGRYEGVEAVSLESAYGYFYSTYPQVSKAELDEAYCGEEE' A
#
# COMPACT_ATOMS: atom_id res chain seq x y z
N MET A 1 -3.89 15.56 -23.84
CA MET A 1 -3.19 15.70 -22.86
C MET A 1 -3.21 14.64 -21.87
N ASN A 2 -2.24 14.48 -21.27
CA ASN A 2 -2.17 13.50 -20.40
C ASN A 2 -2.61 13.76 -19.12
N LYS A 3 -3.11 12.86 -18.47
CA LYS A 3 -3.48 12.95 -17.22
C LYS A 3 -2.51 12.32 -16.37
N ILE A 4 -1.96 13.02 -15.49
CA ILE A 4 -1.03 12.51 -14.61
C ILE A 4 -1.72 12.02 -13.40
N LYS A 5 -1.59 10.73 -13.09
CA LYS A 5 -2.21 10.21 -11.91
C LYS A 5 -1.37 10.57 -10.75
N GLU A 6 -2.00 11.09 -9.72
CA GLU A 6 -1.28 11.45 -8.53
C GLU A 6 -1.10 10.26 -7.66
N GLU A 7 0.11 9.99 -7.28
CA GLU A 7 0.39 8.90 -6.37
C GLU A 7 0.44 9.41 -4.97
N LYS A 8 -0.07 8.62 -4.06
CA LYS A 8 -0.03 8.93 -2.64
C LYS A 8 0.82 7.90 -1.96
N GLU A 9 1.35 8.26 -0.83
CA GLU A 9 2.14 7.32 -0.07
C GLU A 9 1.25 6.71 0.98
N TYR A 10 1.07 5.40 0.92
CA TYR A 10 0.24 4.66 1.87
C TYR A 10 1.18 4.01 2.87
N GLN A 11 0.92 4.26 4.14
CA GLN A 11 1.81 3.81 5.21
C GLN A 11 1.26 2.55 5.83
N PHE A 12 2.13 1.58 6.04
CA PHE A 12 1.74 0.31 6.62
C PHE A 12 2.74 -0.06 7.70
N ASN A 13 2.24 -0.59 8.80
CA ASN A 13 3.10 -1.20 9.80
C ASN A 13 2.98 -2.70 9.61
N PHE A 14 3.76 -3.23 8.70
CA PHE A 14 3.57 -4.59 8.24
C PHE A 14 4.61 -5.49 8.87
N ARG A 15 4.16 -6.42 9.64
CA ARG A 15 5.02 -7.41 10.31
C ARG A 15 6.13 -6.72 11.10
N GLY A 16 5.75 -5.66 11.81
CA GLY A 16 6.68 -4.98 12.67
C GLY A 16 7.58 -3.96 11.99
N ARG A 17 7.31 -3.66 10.72
CA ARG A 17 8.12 -2.70 10.00
C ARG A 17 7.23 -1.69 9.34
N TYR A 18 7.64 -0.44 9.34
CA TYR A 18 6.91 0.57 8.63
C TYR A 18 7.33 0.56 7.19
N GLU A 19 6.38 0.52 6.30
CA GLU A 19 6.65 0.58 4.87
C GLU A 19 5.76 1.61 4.23
N GLY A 20 6.34 2.47 3.41
CA GLY A 20 5.56 3.42 2.63
C GLY A 20 5.50 2.95 1.20
N VAL A 21 4.29 2.86 0.66
CA VAL A 21 4.09 2.38 -0.69
C VAL A 21 3.44 3.47 -1.50
N GLU A 22 4.09 3.91 -2.57
CA GLU A 22 3.54 4.92 -3.43
C GLU A 22 2.65 4.28 -4.47
N ALA A 23 1.42 4.68 -4.53
CA ALA A 23 0.47 4.09 -5.47
C ALA A 23 -0.64 5.08 -5.74
N VAL A 24 -1.34 4.87 -6.83
CA VAL A 24 -2.45 5.76 -7.18
C VAL A 24 -3.70 5.45 -6.38
N SER A 25 -3.78 4.30 -5.75
CA SER A 25 -4.95 3.96 -4.94
C SER A 25 -4.51 2.95 -3.90
N LEU A 26 -5.34 2.79 -2.88
CA LEU A 26 -5.07 1.81 -1.84
C LEU A 26 -5.04 0.40 -2.41
N GLU A 27 -5.91 0.15 -3.36
CA GLU A 27 -5.93 -1.15 -3.99
C GLU A 27 -4.62 -1.46 -4.66
N SER A 28 -4.02 -0.46 -5.32
CA SER A 28 -2.72 -0.65 -5.95
C SER A 28 -1.65 -0.90 -4.91
N ALA A 29 -1.74 -0.24 -3.77
CA ALA A 29 -0.78 -0.46 -2.70
C ALA A 29 -0.87 -1.89 -2.18
N TYR A 30 -2.10 -2.40 -2.04
CA TYR A 30 -2.27 -3.79 -1.63
C TYR A 30 -1.65 -4.73 -2.67
N GLY A 31 -1.80 -4.38 -3.94
CA GLY A 31 -1.21 -5.20 -5.00
C GLY A 31 0.30 -5.33 -4.87
N TYR A 32 0.94 -4.26 -4.42
CA TYR A 32 2.36 -4.32 -4.18
C TYR A 32 2.70 -5.40 -3.15
N PHE A 33 1.92 -5.45 -2.07
CA PHE A 33 2.18 -6.44 -1.03
C PHE A 33 1.88 -7.85 -1.52
N TYR A 34 0.82 -8.01 -2.30
CA TYR A 34 0.51 -9.34 -2.82
C TYR A 34 1.62 -9.86 -3.73
N SER A 35 2.26 -8.96 -4.47
CA SER A 35 3.34 -9.38 -5.33
C SER A 35 4.62 -9.62 -4.57
N THR A 36 4.86 -8.83 -3.52
CA THR A 36 6.12 -8.90 -2.81
C THR A 36 6.10 -9.98 -1.75
N TYR A 37 4.95 -10.20 -1.12
CA TYR A 37 4.83 -11.16 -0.02
C TYR A 37 3.76 -12.17 -0.38
N PRO A 38 4.15 -13.31 -0.89
CA PRO A 38 3.19 -14.21 -1.51
C PRO A 38 2.10 -14.75 -0.60
N GLN A 39 2.27 -14.76 0.65
CA GLN A 39 1.25 -15.34 1.50
C GLN A 39 0.53 -14.31 2.33
N VAL A 40 0.63 -13.05 1.95
CA VAL A 40 -0.05 -12.02 2.69
C VAL A 40 -1.54 -12.09 2.39
N SER A 41 -2.37 -11.76 3.38
CA SER A 41 -3.81 -11.74 3.19
C SER A 41 -4.32 -10.33 3.29
N LYS A 42 -5.51 -10.10 2.76
CA LYS A 42 -6.11 -8.78 2.84
C LYS A 42 -6.33 -8.38 4.30
N ALA A 43 -6.72 -9.34 5.14
CA ALA A 43 -6.95 -9.01 6.54
C ALA A 43 -5.67 -8.52 7.20
N GLU A 44 -4.55 -9.12 6.86
CA GLU A 44 -3.28 -8.69 7.41
C GLU A 44 -2.97 -7.26 6.98
N LEU A 45 -3.22 -6.94 5.73
CA LEU A 45 -2.97 -5.60 5.24
C LEU A 45 -3.93 -4.59 5.84
N ASP A 46 -5.18 -4.98 6.05
CA ASP A 46 -6.15 -4.10 6.69
C ASP A 46 -5.68 -3.70 8.08
N GLU A 47 -5.08 -4.63 8.78
CA GLU A 47 -4.61 -4.32 10.11
C GLU A 47 -3.31 -3.53 10.09
N ALA A 48 -2.52 -3.71 9.06
CA ALA A 48 -1.26 -3.01 8.96
C ALA A 48 -1.43 -1.57 8.48
N TYR A 49 -2.51 -1.26 7.83
CA TYR A 49 -2.69 0.03 7.20
C TYR A 49 -2.73 1.14 8.23
N CYS A 50 -1.90 2.14 8.06
CA CYS A 50 -1.81 3.24 8.99
C CYS A 50 -2.40 4.53 8.44
N GLY A 51 -2.55 4.65 7.14
CA GLY A 51 -3.11 5.86 6.56
C GLY A 51 -2.35 6.26 5.31
N GLU A 52 -2.80 7.33 4.69
CA GLU A 52 -2.16 7.77 3.47
C GLU A 52 -1.61 9.17 3.66
N GLU A 53 -0.54 9.46 2.93
CA GLU A 53 0.03 10.78 2.92
C GLU A 53 0.11 11.25 1.51
N GLU A 54 -0.11 12.52 1.29
CA GLU A 54 -0.09 13.08 -0.05
C GLU A 54 1.16 13.85 -0.33
#